data_a83df86596eb036499be356bd1c39673
#
_entry.id   a83df86596eb036499be356bd1c39673
#
_cell.length_a   1.000
_cell.length_b   1.000
_cell.length_c   1.000
_cell.angle_alpha   90.00
_cell.angle_beta   90.00
_cell.angle_gamma   90.00
#
_symmetry.space_group_name_H-M   'P 1'
#
loop_
_entity.id
_entity.type
_entity.pdbx_description
1 polymer ?
#
loop_
_entity_poly.entity_id
_entity_poly.type
_entity_poly.pdbx_seq_one_letter_code
_entity_poly.pdbx_strand_id
1 'polypeptide(L)'
;MLLPAGVQDAQEAGLQLRPLGLEHALVSTATRARQTFAALGLDIPVEYLDDLYYEGVDALIRHISETDPAVNGLLVVGHAPTIPALASHLGNASDSQEADRLQCWYPTSTFTEFTFDDDWSSLAPFELGHVTMERTVRR
;
A
#
# COMPACT_ATOMS: atom_id res chain seq x y z
N MET A 1 12.64 -13.77 -4.22
CA MET A 1 11.76 -14.61 -5.06
C MET A 1 10.59 -15.10 -4.21
N LEU A 2 9.37 -15.03 -4.76
CA LEU A 2 8.20 -15.55 -4.06
C LEU A 2 8.16 -17.07 -4.15
N LEU A 3 7.82 -17.71 -3.02
CA LEU A 3 7.51 -19.13 -2.99
C LEU A 3 6.11 -19.40 -3.56
N PRO A 4 5.80 -20.63 -4.01
CA PRO A 4 4.47 -20.92 -4.55
C PRO A 4 3.31 -20.53 -3.65
N ALA A 5 3.45 -20.72 -2.33
CA ALA A 5 2.43 -20.29 -1.37
C ALA A 5 2.27 -18.77 -1.36
N GLY A 6 3.37 -18.04 -1.49
CA GLY A 6 3.33 -16.58 -1.57
C GLY A 6 2.65 -16.09 -2.85
N VAL A 7 2.87 -16.76 -3.97
CA VAL A 7 2.19 -16.45 -5.23
C VAL A 7 0.68 -16.66 -5.08
N GLN A 8 0.26 -17.77 -4.48
CA GLN A 8 -1.16 -18.05 -4.26
C GLN A 8 -1.81 -17.00 -3.35
N ASP A 9 -1.13 -16.62 -2.27
CA ASP A 9 -1.65 -15.60 -1.36
C ASP A 9 -1.82 -14.25 -2.08
N ALA A 10 -0.86 -13.89 -2.93
CA ALA A 10 -0.95 -12.66 -3.72
C ALA A 10 -2.10 -12.72 -4.72
N GLN A 11 -2.32 -13.87 -5.37
CA GLN A 11 -3.45 -14.07 -6.27
C GLN A 11 -4.79 -13.88 -5.56
N GLU A 12 -4.93 -14.41 -4.35
CA GLU A 12 -6.12 -14.25 -3.54
C GLU A 12 -6.33 -12.80 -3.12
N ALA A 13 -5.24 -12.11 -2.72
CA ALA A 13 -5.30 -10.68 -2.41
C ALA A 13 -5.78 -9.88 -3.63
N GLY A 14 -5.27 -10.22 -4.82
CA GLY A 14 -5.68 -9.57 -6.07
C GLY A 14 -7.16 -9.66 -6.34
N LEU A 15 -7.78 -10.80 -6.05
CA LEU A 15 -9.22 -10.97 -6.19
C LEU A 15 -10.00 -10.01 -5.28
N GLN A 16 -9.50 -9.74 -4.09
CA GLN A 16 -10.13 -8.81 -3.16
C GLN A 16 -9.85 -7.34 -3.51
N LEU A 17 -8.72 -7.05 -4.13
CA LEU A 17 -8.35 -5.69 -4.54
C LEU A 17 -9.04 -5.25 -5.82
N ARG A 18 -9.37 -6.19 -6.70
CA ARG A 18 -9.95 -5.90 -8.02
C ARG A 18 -11.18 -5.01 -7.98
N PRO A 19 -12.17 -5.24 -7.07
CA PRO A 19 -13.38 -4.40 -7.04
C PRO A 19 -13.20 -3.02 -6.42
N LEU A 20 -11.99 -2.67 -5.94
CA LEU A 20 -11.78 -1.40 -5.23
C LEU A 20 -11.60 -0.20 -6.16
N GLY A 21 -11.57 -0.40 -7.48
CA GLY A 21 -11.43 0.71 -8.43
C GLY A 21 -10.03 1.31 -8.46
N LEU A 22 -9.00 0.48 -8.28
CA LEU A 22 -7.61 0.92 -8.35
C LEU A 22 -7.26 1.30 -9.79
N GLU A 23 -6.59 2.45 -9.98
CA GLU A 23 -6.30 3.01 -11.29
C GLU A 23 -4.82 3.19 -11.56
N HIS A 24 -3.97 3.08 -10.54
CA HIS A 24 -2.53 3.26 -10.67
C HIS A 24 -1.83 2.51 -9.55
N ALA A 25 -0.60 2.04 -9.80
CA ALA A 25 0.20 1.36 -8.79
C ALA A 25 1.59 1.97 -8.69
N LEU A 26 2.07 2.12 -7.46
CA LEU A 26 3.45 2.45 -7.12
C LEU A 26 4.07 1.19 -6.54
N VAL A 27 5.12 0.67 -7.16
CA VAL A 27 5.71 -0.62 -6.79
C VAL A 27 7.21 -0.46 -6.60
N SER A 28 7.75 -1.00 -5.51
CA SER A 28 9.19 -1.03 -5.31
C SER A 28 9.87 -1.85 -6.41
N THR A 29 11.08 -1.44 -6.79
CA THR A 29 11.88 -2.18 -7.79
C THR A 29 12.42 -3.50 -7.26
N ALA A 30 12.30 -3.79 -5.95
CA ALA A 30 12.71 -5.07 -5.39
C ALA A 30 12.01 -6.23 -6.10
N THR A 31 12.74 -7.32 -6.33
CA THR A 31 12.22 -8.49 -7.05
C THR A 31 10.93 -9.03 -6.44
N ARG A 32 10.87 -9.13 -5.10
CA ARG A 32 9.66 -9.62 -4.42
C ARG A 32 8.45 -8.73 -4.66
N ALA A 33 8.64 -7.40 -4.63
CA ALA A 33 7.55 -6.46 -4.86
C ALA A 33 7.01 -6.59 -6.29
N ARG A 34 7.91 -6.71 -7.27
CA ARG A 34 7.51 -6.91 -8.67
C ARG A 34 6.75 -8.22 -8.87
N GLN A 35 7.21 -9.30 -8.24
CA GLN A 35 6.56 -10.60 -8.31
C GLN A 35 5.19 -10.58 -7.64
N THR A 36 5.08 -9.90 -6.50
CA THR A 36 3.80 -9.73 -5.81
C THR A 36 2.81 -8.98 -6.70
N PHE A 37 3.24 -7.86 -7.28
CA PHE A 37 2.35 -7.08 -8.15
C PHE A 37 1.90 -7.92 -9.35
N ALA A 38 2.79 -8.66 -9.99
CA ALA A 38 2.44 -9.52 -11.10
C ALA A 38 1.42 -10.59 -10.69
N ALA A 39 1.59 -11.18 -9.51
CA ALA A 39 0.69 -12.21 -9.00
C ALA A 39 -0.69 -11.67 -8.61
N LEU A 40 -0.80 -10.38 -8.28
CA LEU A 40 -2.10 -9.76 -7.99
C LEU A 40 -3.05 -9.80 -9.20
N GLY A 41 -2.51 -9.88 -10.41
CA GLY A 41 -3.32 -9.99 -11.62
C GLY A 41 -4.14 -8.74 -11.95
N LEU A 42 -3.69 -7.58 -11.50
CA LEU A 42 -4.36 -6.31 -11.77
C LEU A 42 -3.84 -5.70 -13.08
N ASP A 43 -4.75 -5.29 -13.94
CA ASP A 43 -4.42 -4.66 -15.22
C ASP A 43 -4.53 -3.14 -15.07
N ILE A 44 -3.56 -2.55 -14.40
CA ILE A 44 -3.51 -1.10 -14.16
C ILE A 44 -2.11 -0.57 -14.46
N PRO A 45 -1.98 0.72 -14.83
CA PRO A 45 -0.67 1.34 -15.00
C PRO A 45 0.18 1.22 -13.74
N VAL A 46 1.46 0.93 -13.89
CA VAL A 46 2.37 0.73 -12.77
C VAL A 46 3.62 1.58 -12.96
N GLU A 47 4.09 2.15 -11.86
CA GLU A 47 5.34 2.89 -11.80
C GLU A 47 6.26 2.19 -10.81
N TYR A 48 7.45 1.77 -11.27
CA TYR A 48 8.45 1.11 -10.42
C TYR A 48 9.42 2.15 -9.88
N LEU A 49 9.61 2.19 -8.56
CA LEU A 49 10.35 3.25 -7.89
C LEU A 49 11.49 2.66 -7.04
N ASP A 50 12.73 3.04 -7.37
CA ASP A 50 13.93 2.60 -6.65
C ASP A 50 13.97 3.11 -5.21
N ASP A 51 13.53 4.33 -4.98
CA ASP A 51 13.57 4.93 -3.64
C ASP A 51 12.60 4.28 -2.67
N LEU A 52 11.59 3.55 -3.14
CA LEU A 52 10.77 2.71 -2.27
C LEU A 52 11.55 1.51 -1.71
N TYR A 53 12.68 1.19 -2.33
CA TYR A 53 13.57 0.14 -1.85
C TYR A 53 14.53 0.66 -0.76
N TYR A 54 15.08 1.86 -0.96
CA TYR A 54 16.17 2.38 -0.14
C TYR A 54 15.73 3.40 0.89
N GLU A 55 14.68 4.13 0.62
CA GLU A 55 14.17 5.18 1.51
C GLU A 55 12.91 4.69 2.22
N GLY A 56 12.56 5.35 3.30
CA GLY A 56 11.48 4.89 4.17
C GLY A 56 10.11 5.49 3.86
N VAL A 57 9.32 5.64 4.92
CA VAL A 57 7.93 6.11 4.85
C VAL A 57 7.84 7.50 4.21
N ASP A 58 8.81 8.38 4.46
CA ASP A 58 8.79 9.75 3.93
C ASP A 58 8.79 9.75 2.39
N ALA A 59 9.60 8.88 1.77
CA ALA A 59 9.65 8.77 0.31
C ALA A 59 8.32 8.25 -0.23
N LEU A 60 7.72 7.26 0.43
CA LEU A 60 6.41 6.73 0.05
C LEU A 60 5.34 7.81 0.09
N ILE A 61 5.27 8.56 1.17
CA ILE A 61 4.27 9.63 1.32
C ILE A 61 4.47 10.69 0.25
N ARG A 62 5.73 11.04 -0.06
CA ARG A 62 6.02 12.00 -1.13
C ARG A 62 5.47 11.51 -2.47
N HIS A 63 5.75 10.27 -2.85
CA HIS A 63 5.24 9.72 -4.11
C HIS A 63 3.71 9.65 -4.14
N ILE A 64 3.10 9.25 -3.03
CA ILE A 64 1.64 9.21 -2.92
C ILE A 64 1.07 10.62 -3.09
N SER A 65 1.66 11.61 -2.43
CA SER A 65 1.17 13.00 -2.48
C SER A 65 1.33 13.63 -3.87
N GLU A 66 2.26 13.14 -4.67
CA GLU A 66 2.53 13.63 -6.02
C GLU A 66 1.69 12.90 -7.10
N THR A 67 0.84 11.97 -6.69
CA THR A 67 -0.03 11.24 -7.60
C THR A 67 -0.99 12.20 -8.32
N ASP A 68 -1.23 11.95 -9.61
CA ASP A 68 -2.14 12.76 -10.42
C ASP A 68 -3.52 12.83 -9.75
N PRO A 69 -4.08 14.04 -9.52
CA PRO A 69 -5.40 14.18 -8.92
C PRO A 69 -6.53 13.46 -9.65
N ALA A 70 -6.36 13.13 -10.92
CA ALA A 70 -7.33 12.36 -11.68
C ALA A 70 -7.42 10.90 -11.26
N VAL A 71 -6.40 10.38 -10.55
CA VAL A 71 -6.39 9.00 -10.04
C VAL A 71 -7.24 8.93 -8.78
N ASN A 72 -8.25 8.04 -8.78
CA ASN A 72 -9.14 7.87 -7.64
C ASN A 72 -8.80 6.66 -6.78
N GLY A 73 -7.98 5.75 -7.27
CA GLY A 73 -7.55 4.57 -6.51
C GLY A 73 -6.08 4.28 -6.76
N LEU A 74 -5.30 4.18 -5.70
CA LEU A 74 -3.85 3.96 -5.76
C LEU A 74 -3.47 2.71 -4.97
N LEU A 75 -2.68 1.85 -5.59
CA LEU A 75 -2.07 0.69 -4.94
C LEU A 75 -0.60 0.98 -4.68
N VAL A 76 -0.12 0.64 -3.49
CA VAL A 76 1.30 0.73 -3.15
C VAL A 76 1.79 -0.66 -2.76
N VAL A 77 2.82 -1.15 -3.44
CA VAL A 77 3.43 -2.45 -3.15
C VAL A 77 4.89 -2.26 -2.77
N GLY A 78 5.22 -2.68 -1.58
CA GLY A 78 6.58 -2.60 -1.05
C GLY A 78 6.87 -3.80 -0.15
N HIS A 79 7.69 -3.57 0.86
CA HIS A 79 8.14 -4.64 1.75
C HIS A 79 8.27 -4.12 3.18
N ALA A 80 8.43 -5.04 4.14
CA ALA A 80 8.68 -4.70 5.53
C ALA A 80 10.11 -4.15 5.69
N PRO A 81 10.36 -3.22 6.62
CA PRO A 81 9.38 -2.68 7.57
C PRO A 81 8.60 -1.46 7.06
N THR A 82 8.86 -1.01 5.84
CA THR A 82 8.33 0.27 5.33
C THR A 82 6.80 0.25 5.16
N ILE A 83 6.26 -0.81 4.57
CA ILE A 83 4.81 -0.89 4.32
C ILE A 83 3.99 -0.95 5.61
N PRO A 84 4.29 -1.83 6.59
CA PRO A 84 3.55 -1.79 7.85
C PRO A 84 3.74 -0.47 8.61
N ALA A 85 4.90 0.15 8.51
CA ALA A 85 5.13 1.46 9.13
C ALA A 85 4.25 2.55 8.48
N LEU A 86 4.16 2.55 7.15
CA LEU A 86 3.28 3.47 6.43
C LEU A 86 1.81 3.25 6.82
N ALA A 87 1.36 1.99 6.81
CA ALA A 87 -0.02 1.67 7.15
C ALA A 87 -0.37 2.10 8.57
N SER A 88 0.54 1.87 9.52
CA SER A 88 0.37 2.33 10.90
C SER A 88 0.27 3.85 10.98
N HIS A 89 1.14 4.55 10.26
CA HIS A 89 1.15 6.01 10.25
C HIS A 89 -0.16 6.58 9.69
N LEU A 90 -0.64 6.04 8.57
CA LEU A 90 -1.89 6.48 7.95
C LEU A 90 -3.12 6.15 8.80
N GLY A 91 -3.09 5.04 9.52
CA GLY A 91 -4.25 4.57 10.29
C GLY A 91 -4.34 5.11 11.70
N ASN A 92 -3.29 5.75 12.21
CA ASN A 92 -3.19 6.10 13.63
C ASN A 92 -4.32 7.03 14.10
N ALA A 93 -4.76 7.96 13.27
CA ALA A 93 -5.80 8.91 13.64
C ALA A 93 -7.19 8.27 13.69
N SER A 94 -7.46 7.23 12.89
CA SER A 94 -8.77 6.59 12.86
C SER A 94 -8.87 5.38 13.79
N ASP A 95 -7.77 4.63 13.99
CA ASP A 95 -7.74 3.47 14.88
C ASP A 95 -6.31 3.22 15.37
N SER A 96 -5.97 3.83 16.50
CA SER A 96 -4.60 3.75 17.04
C SER A 96 -4.24 2.33 17.51
N GLN A 97 -5.21 1.54 17.96
CA GLN A 97 -4.94 0.17 18.41
C GLN A 97 -4.58 -0.73 17.23
N GLU A 98 -5.34 -0.65 16.16
CA GLU A 98 -5.01 -1.43 14.94
C GLU A 98 -3.72 -0.92 14.30
N ALA A 99 -3.48 0.39 14.32
CA ALA A 99 -2.22 0.96 13.82
C ALA A 99 -1.01 0.35 14.54
N ASP A 100 -1.09 0.18 15.87
CA ASP A 100 -0.03 -0.46 16.64
C ASP A 100 0.13 -1.94 16.24
N ARG A 101 -0.97 -2.66 16.03
CA ARG A 101 -0.92 -4.06 15.61
C ARG A 101 -0.29 -4.23 14.22
N LEU A 102 -0.48 -3.28 13.32
CA LEU A 102 0.12 -3.34 11.98
C LEU A 102 1.64 -3.37 12.03
N GLN A 103 2.25 -2.67 12.98
CA GLN A 103 3.70 -2.69 13.16
C GLN A 103 4.21 -4.01 13.73
N CYS A 104 3.38 -4.71 14.51
CA CYS A 104 3.75 -5.94 15.18
C CYS A 104 3.46 -7.18 14.34
N TRP A 105 2.46 -7.12 13.47
CA TRP A 105 2.03 -8.29 12.70
C TRP A 105 1.47 -7.87 11.35
N TYR A 106 2.31 -8.03 10.33
CA TYR A 106 1.96 -7.70 8.94
C TYR A 106 2.54 -8.76 8.02
N PRO A 107 1.90 -9.96 7.96
CA PRO A 107 2.43 -11.06 7.15
C PRO A 107 2.45 -10.75 5.66
N THR A 108 3.21 -11.54 4.91
CA THR A 108 3.28 -11.42 3.45
C THR A 108 1.88 -11.45 2.83
N SER A 109 1.66 -10.64 1.81
CA SER A 109 0.38 -10.48 1.11
C SER A 109 -0.75 -9.92 1.96
N THR A 110 -0.43 -9.32 3.11
CA THR A 110 -1.38 -8.50 3.86
C THR A 110 -1.57 -7.18 3.13
N PHE A 111 -2.80 -6.68 3.11
CA PHE A 111 -3.04 -5.32 2.64
C PHE A 111 -3.95 -4.57 3.60
N THR A 112 -3.79 -3.24 3.60
CA THR A 112 -4.63 -2.33 4.38
C THR A 112 -5.25 -1.32 3.42
N GLU A 113 -6.54 -1.11 3.55
CA GLU A 113 -7.31 -0.19 2.72
C GLU A 113 -7.61 1.09 3.51
N PHE A 114 -7.31 2.23 2.88
CA PHE A 114 -7.60 3.56 3.44
C PHE A 114 -8.47 4.36 2.50
N THR A 115 -9.31 5.22 3.05
CA THR A 115 -10.12 6.18 2.28
C THR A 115 -9.95 7.58 2.83
N PHE A 116 -10.06 8.59 1.96
CA PHE A 116 -10.08 10.00 2.35
C PHE A 116 -10.72 10.83 1.24
N ASP A 117 -11.19 12.03 1.60
CA ASP A 117 -12.02 12.85 0.72
C ASP A 117 -11.30 14.07 0.16
N ASP A 118 -9.97 14.05 0.12
CA ASP A 118 -9.18 15.20 -0.32
C ASP A 118 -8.18 14.75 -1.40
N ASP A 119 -7.42 15.69 -1.96
CA ASP A 119 -6.39 15.38 -2.96
C ASP A 119 -5.24 14.59 -2.34
N TRP A 120 -4.51 13.85 -3.17
CA TRP A 120 -3.33 13.12 -2.73
C TRP A 120 -2.31 14.03 -2.04
N SER A 121 -2.18 15.29 -2.52
CA SER A 121 -1.27 16.26 -1.95
C SER A 121 -1.57 16.60 -0.49
N SER A 122 -2.80 16.36 -0.02
CA SER A 122 -3.17 16.59 1.37
C SER A 122 -2.45 15.68 2.37
N LEU A 123 -1.83 14.61 1.89
CA LEU A 123 -1.08 13.68 2.72
C LEU A 123 0.34 14.18 3.04
N ALA A 124 0.87 15.13 2.26
CA ALA A 124 2.24 15.61 2.40
C ALA A 124 2.54 16.30 3.75
N PRO A 125 1.64 17.12 4.32
CA PRO A 125 1.91 17.77 5.60
C PRO A 125 1.72 16.86 6.83
N PHE A 126 1.47 15.58 6.64
CA PHE A 126 1.28 14.60 7.71
C PHE A 126 0.08 14.87 8.63
N GLU A 127 -0.84 15.69 8.20
CA GLU A 127 -2.11 15.92 8.92
C GLU A 127 -3.14 14.91 8.43
N LEU A 128 -3.10 13.71 8.99
CA LEU A 128 -3.81 12.55 8.47
C LEU A 128 -5.14 12.27 9.15
N GLY A 129 -5.68 13.24 9.90
CA GLY A 129 -6.97 13.07 10.59
C GLY A 129 -8.16 12.83 9.67
N HIS A 130 -8.03 13.15 8.38
CA HIS A 130 -9.07 12.92 7.37
C HIS A 130 -8.97 11.54 6.70
N VAL A 131 -7.94 10.74 7.05
CA VAL A 131 -7.73 9.41 6.48
C VAL A 131 -8.39 8.39 7.39
N THR A 132 -9.23 7.53 6.80
CA THR A 132 -9.90 6.44 7.51
C THR A 132 -9.33 5.10 7.09
N MET A 133 -8.92 4.29 8.07
CA MET A 133 -8.49 2.92 7.83
C MET A 133 -9.75 2.04 7.75
N GLU A 134 -10.05 1.52 6.56
CA GLU A 134 -11.27 0.73 6.32
C GLU A 134 -11.12 -0.70 6.80
N ARG A 135 -10.01 -1.35 6.45
CA ARG A 135 -9.76 -2.74 6.83
C ARG A 135 -8.31 -3.14 6.59
N THR A 136 -7.90 -4.17 7.30
CA THR A 136 -6.65 -4.89 7.03
C THR A 136 -6.99 -6.36 6.82
N VAL A 137 -6.49 -6.94 5.73
CA VAL A 137 -6.71 -8.35 5.40
C VAL A 137 -5.36 -9.07 5.49
N ARG A 138 -5.25 -9.96 6.48
CA ARG A 138 -4.05 -10.77 6.73
C ARG A 138 -4.22 -12.16 6.14
N ARG A 139 -3.08 -12.77 5.76
CA ARG A 139 -3.05 -14.12 5.19
C ARG A 139 -2.42 -15.12 6.15
#